data_bfa9eeabbdf3ea3fef67c8cdb23ebe18
#
_entry.id   bfa9eeabbdf3ea3fef67c8cdb23ebe18
#
_cell.length_a   1.000
_cell.length_b   1.000
_cell.length_c   1.000
_cell.angle_alpha   90.00
_cell.angle_beta   90.00
_cell.angle_gamma   90.00
#
_symmetry.space_group_name_H-M   'P 1'
#
loop_
_entity.id
_entity.type
_entity.pdbx_description
1 polymer ?
#
loop_
_entity_poly.entity_id
_entity_poly.type
_entity_poly.pdbx_seq_one_letter_code
_entity_poly.pdbx_strand_id
1 'polypeptide(L)'
;IDAFWMSQMAQFNDKKFISISRDTYDLSEIGSKETKAPKKSKAAKGTIELIKSHIEDLVADVVESTSLVDSPVRLVASEGGLDFNLERILKAQNPDYEGTKKVLEINTSHELIKQLPKKSMDVQKALSRVLFEQARILDGEMPSDAQKFSEDLITVSLND
;
A
#
# COMPACT_ATOMS: atom_id res chain seq x y z
N ILE A 1 -21.99 -5.17 -10.62
CA ILE A 1 -23.28 -4.43 -10.76
C ILE A 1 -23.37 -3.38 -9.66
N ASP A 2 -23.00 -3.71 -8.42
CA ASP A 2 -23.15 -2.80 -7.28
C ASP A 2 -22.23 -1.58 -7.35
N ALA A 3 -21.00 -1.72 -7.82
CA ALA A 3 -20.04 -0.62 -7.94
C ALA A 3 -20.53 0.46 -8.94
N PHE A 4 -21.18 0.04 -10.03
CA PHE A 4 -21.72 0.97 -11.02
C PHE A 4 -22.95 1.72 -10.48
N TRP A 5 -23.80 1.03 -9.73
CA TRP A 5 -24.97 1.64 -9.09
C TRP A 5 -24.58 2.59 -7.98
N MET A 6 -23.59 2.20 -7.14
CA MET A 6 -23.08 3.03 -6.07
C MET A 6 -22.37 4.30 -6.56
N SER A 7 -21.80 4.29 -7.78
CA SER A 7 -21.21 5.49 -8.38
C SER A 7 -22.24 6.59 -8.70
N GLN A 8 -23.51 6.22 -8.87
CA GLN A 8 -24.61 7.16 -9.14
C GLN A 8 -25.29 7.67 -7.85
N MET A 9 -25.07 6.98 -6.72
CA MET A 9 -25.63 7.38 -5.42
C MET A 9 -24.55 8.01 -4.56
N ALA A 10 -24.60 9.34 -4.43
CA ALA A 10 -23.63 10.06 -3.59
C ALA A 10 -23.94 9.94 -2.08
N GLN A 11 -25.24 9.71 -1.72
CA GLN A 11 -25.69 9.65 -0.32
C GLN A 11 -26.99 8.85 -0.18
N PHE A 12 -27.22 8.31 1.02
CA PHE A 12 -28.46 7.67 1.44
C PHE A 12 -28.83 8.08 2.86
N ASN A 13 -30.08 8.50 3.10
CA ASN A 13 -30.57 9.00 4.40
C ASN A 13 -29.64 10.05 5.01
N ASP A 14 -29.28 11.09 4.25
CA ASP A 14 -28.36 12.18 4.64
C ASP A 14 -26.93 11.72 5.02
N LYS A 15 -26.59 10.45 4.78
CA LYS A 15 -25.24 9.90 4.98
C LYS A 15 -24.55 9.74 3.64
N LYS A 16 -23.37 10.35 3.52
CA LYS A 16 -22.54 10.24 2.33
C LYS A 16 -21.88 8.85 2.25
N PHE A 17 -21.94 8.23 1.07
CA PHE A 17 -21.13 7.02 0.81
C PHE A 17 -19.66 7.38 0.67
N ILE A 18 -18.82 6.56 1.26
CA ILE A 18 -17.36 6.70 1.20
C ILE A 18 -16.79 5.36 0.75
N SER A 19 -15.90 5.41 -0.24
CA SER A 19 -15.19 4.21 -0.71
C SER A 19 -14.07 3.87 0.24
N ILE A 20 -14.14 2.70 0.88
CA ILE A 20 -13.08 2.20 1.78
C ILE A 20 -11.78 1.85 1.04
N SER A 21 -11.82 1.73 -0.28
CA SER A 21 -10.63 1.50 -1.11
C SER A 21 -9.93 2.78 -1.56
N ARG A 22 -10.57 3.94 -1.41
CA ARG A 22 -10.03 5.25 -1.80
C ARG A 22 -9.50 6.06 -0.64
N ASP A 23 -10.11 5.92 0.52
CA ASP A 23 -9.79 6.77 1.67
C ASP A 23 -9.05 5.97 2.74
N THR A 24 -7.99 6.51 3.26
CA THR A 24 -7.40 6.15 4.54
C THR A 24 -8.39 6.55 5.64
N TYR A 25 -9.48 5.77 5.77
CA TYR A 25 -10.51 6.08 6.75
C TYR A 25 -9.99 5.78 8.15
N ASP A 26 -10.03 6.78 9.00
CA ASP A 26 -9.80 6.59 10.43
C ASP A 26 -11.02 5.87 11.03
N LEU A 27 -10.95 4.54 11.09
CA LEU A 27 -11.99 3.70 11.67
C LEU A 27 -12.17 3.94 13.19
N SER A 28 -11.35 4.78 13.81
CA SER A 28 -11.46 5.12 15.23
C SER A 28 -12.77 5.83 15.57
N GLU A 29 -13.44 6.43 14.58
CA GLU A 29 -14.76 7.04 14.76
C GLU A 29 -15.92 6.03 14.71
N ILE A 30 -15.71 4.83 14.14
CA ILE A 30 -16.77 3.81 13.94
C ILE A 30 -16.67 2.68 14.96
N GLY A 31 -15.50 2.44 15.53
CA GLY A 31 -15.23 1.39 16.52
C GLY A 31 -15.19 1.90 17.94
N SER A 32 -15.65 1.08 18.88
CA SER A 32 -15.54 1.33 20.32
C SER A 32 -14.11 1.76 20.71
N LYS A 33 -14.03 2.81 21.47
CA LYS A 33 -12.94 3.64 22.04
C LYS A 33 -11.62 2.99 22.52
N GLU A 34 -11.07 1.95 21.89
CA GLU A 34 -9.86 1.31 22.46
C GLU A 34 -8.65 1.13 21.52
N THR A 35 -8.66 1.64 20.31
CA THR A 35 -7.43 1.72 19.54
C THR A 35 -6.90 3.15 19.52
N LYS A 36 -6.07 3.46 20.50
CA LYS A 36 -5.23 4.67 20.47
C LYS A 36 -4.39 4.63 19.21
N ALA A 37 -4.61 5.58 18.30
CA ALA A 37 -3.72 5.79 17.17
C ALA A 37 -2.26 5.77 17.66
N PRO A 38 -1.37 4.97 17.07
CA PRO A 38 0.02 4.91 17.50
C PRO A 38 0.62 6.31 17.34
N LYS A 39 1.23 6.84 18.40
CA LYS A 39 1.95 8.10 18.34
C LYS A 39 3.05 7.97 17.28
N LYS A 40 2.99 8.77 16.22
CA LYS A 40 4.01 8.84 15.16
C LYS A 40 5.40 8.99 15.79
N SER A 41 6.17 7.91 15.85
CA SER A 41 7.53 7.95 16.39
C SER A 41 8.49 8.56 15.35
N LYS A 42 9.54 9.25 15.79
CA LYS A 42 10.60 9.74 14.87
C LYS A 42 11.23 8.60 14.06
N ALA A 43 11.35 7.40 14.67
CA ALA A 43 11.87 6.21 14.01
C ALA A 43 10.95 5.73 12.85
N ALA A 44 9.63 5.79 13.02
CA ALA A 44 8.67 5.46 11.98
C ALA A 44 8.82 6.37 10.75
N LYS A 45 9.01 7.68 10.94
CA LYS A 45 9.24 8.62 9.83
C LYS A 45 10.51 8.29 9.04
N GLY A 46 11.62 7.99 9.72
CA GLY A 46 12.86 7.63 9.05
C GLY A 46 12.73 6.36 8.20
N THR A 47 11.98 5.35 8.68
CA THR A 47 11.74 4.12 7.93
C THR A 47 10.82 4.37 6.71
N ILE A 48 9.81 5.23 6.84
CA ILE A 48 8.95 5.64 5.73
C ILE A 48 9.77 6.32 4.63
N GLU A 49 10.58 7.32 4.99
CA GLU A 49 11.45 8.05 4.06
C GLU A 49 12.47 7.12 3.39
N LEU A 50 13.03 6.18 4.13
CA LEU A 50 13.95 5.18 3.62
C LEU A 50 13.28 4.30 2.55
N ILE A 51 12.13 3.70 2.85
CA ILE A 51 11.38 2.87 1.89
C ILE A 51 11.02 3.72 0.67
N LYS A 52 10.47 4.92 0.89
CA LYS A 52 10.09 5.83 -0.19
C LYS A 52 11.27 6.12 -1.14
N SER A 53 12.46 6.40 -0.63
CA SER A 53 13.64 6.68 -1.45
C SER A 53 14.08 5.51 -2.34
N HIS A 54 13.72 4.27 -1.99
CA HIS A 54 14.07 3.08 -2.75
C HIS A 54 13.05 2.68 -3.82
N ILE A 55 11.80 3.19 -3.72
CA ILE A 55 10.68 2.83 -4.61
C ILE A 55 9.89 4.06 -5.09
N GLU A 56 10.48 5.26 -5.09
CA GLU A 56 9.82 6.52 -5.50
C GLU A 56 9.32 6.52 -6.95
N ASP A 57 9.97 5.73 -7.81
CA ASP A 57 9.57 5.51 -9.19
C ASP A 57 8.35 4.57 -9.33
N LEU A 58 8.08 3.74 -8.32
CA LEU A 58 7.02 2.71 -8.35
C LEU A 58 5.73 3.15 -7.68
N VAL A 59 5.77 4.06 -6.72
CA VAL A 59 4.63 4.50 -5.91
C VAL A 59 4.37 6.00 -6.02
N ALA A 60 3.15 6.42 -5.71
CA ALA A 60 2.83 7.84 -5.58
C ALA A 60 3.35 8.40 -4.24
N ASP A 61 3.22 7.62 -3.18
CA ASP A 61 3.71 7.96 -1.84
C ASP A 61 3.85 6.71 -0.96
N VAL A 62 4.54 6.85 0.17
CA VAL A 62 4.63 5.85 1.23
C VAL A 62 4.14 6.48 2.53
N VAL A 63 3.15 5.86 3.16
CA VAL A 63 2.52 6.40 4.38
C VAL A 63 2.41 5.36 5.48
N GLU A 64 2.28 5.82 6.73
CA GLU A 64 2.03 4.95 7.86
C GLU A 64 0.57 4.49 7.86
N SER A 65 0.35 3.18 7.98
CA SER A 65 -1.00 2.63 8.12
C SER A 65 -1.52 2.76 9.54
N THR A 66 -2.79 3.12 9.66
CA THR A 66 -3.51 3.15 10.95
C THR A 66 -4.36 1.90 11.17
N SER A 67 -4.48 1.03 10.17
CA SER A 67 -5.42 -0.10 10.15
C SER A 67 -4.77 -1.47 9.97
N LEU A 68 -3.50 -1.54 9.52
CA LEU A 68 -2.79 -2.80 9.38
C LEU A 68 -2.39 -3.36 10.75
N VAL A 69 -2.72 -4.63 10.99
CA VAL A 69 -2.37 -5.38 12.22
C VAL A 69 -1.27 -6.39 11.93
N ASP A 70 -1.53 -7.35 11.07
CA ASP A 70 -0.61 -8.48 10.81
C ASP A 70 0.22 -8.30 9.55
N SER A 71 -0.33 -7.64 8.52
CA SER A 71 0.39 -7.41 7.27
C SER A 71 1.41 -6.27 7.41
N PRO A 72 2.62 -6.39 6.81
CA PRO A 72 3.62 -5.33 6.81
C PRO A 72 3.22 -4.15 5.93
N VAL A 73 2.53 -4.40 4.82
CA VAL A 73 2.20 -3.41 3.79
C VAL A 73 0.86 -3.70 3.12
N ARG A 74 0.27 -2.67 2.52
CA ARG A 74 -0.80 -2.77 1.51
C ARG A 74 -0.73 -1.61 0.54
N LEU A 75 -1.34 -1.78 -0.64
CA LEU A 75 -1.55 -0.69 -1.59
C LEU A 75 -2.93 -0.05 -1.38
N VAL A 76 -2.98 1.27 -1.54
CA VAL A 76 -4.23 2.04 -1.56
C VAL A 76 -4.23 2.97 -2.77
N ALA A 77 -5.41 3.30 -3.29
CA ALA A 77 -5.52 4.26 -4.38
C ALA A 77 -4.98 5.63 -3.94
N SER A 78 -4.28 6.33 -4.82
CA SER A 78 -3.87 7.71 -4.57
C SER A 78 -5.08 8.65 -4.56
N GLU A 79 -4.97 9.79 -3.88
CA GLU A 79 -6.02 10.81 -3.91
C GLU A 79 -6.35 11.20 -5.36
N GLY A 80 -7.63 11.11 -5.73
CA GLY A 80 -8.09 11.33 -7.11
C GLY A 80 -7.81 10.17 -8.08
N GLY A 81 -7.16 9.09 -7.64
CA GLY A 81 -6.98 7.88 -8.43
C GLY A 81 -8.29 7.12 -8.68
N LEU A 82 -8.26 6.25 -9.68
CA LEU A 82 -9.39 5.36 -9.96
C LEU A 82 -9.48 4.27 -8.89
N ASP A 83 -10.72 3.81 -8.64
CA ASP A 83 -10.96 2.63 -7.81
C ASP A 83 -10.28 1.40 -8.43
N PHE A 84 -9.73 0.50 -7.59
CA PHE A 84 -9.00 -0.70 -8.04
C PHE A 84 -9.81 -1.56 -9.03
N ASN A 85 -11.12 -1.69 -8.84
CA ASN A 85 -11.97 -2.48 -9.74
C ASN A 85 -12.11 -1.80 -11.09
N LEU A 86 -12.25 -0.47 -11.12
CA LEU A 86 -12.34 0.29 -12.37
C LEU A 86 -11.00 0.26 -13.11
N GLU A 87 -9.90 0.40 -12.40
CA GLU A 87 -8.55 0.32 -12.97
C GLU A 87 -8.29 -1.07 -13.59
N ARG A 88 -8.70 -2.15 -12.91
CA ARG A 88 -8.60 -3.52 -13.44
C ARG A 88 -9.44 -3.71 -14.71
N ILE A 89 -10.62 -3.13 -14.77
CA ILE A 89 -11.47 -3.16 -15.98
C ILE A 89 -10.80 -2.41 -17.14
N LEU A 90 -10.23 -1.23 -16.86
CA LEU A 90 -9.52 -0.43 -17.86
C LEU A 90 -8.28 -1.15 -18.38
N LYS A 91 -7.50 -1.77 -17.52
CA LYS A 91 -6.35 -2.61 -17.93
C LYS A 91 -6.76 -3.80 -18.79
N ALA A 92 -7.89 -4.43 -18.48
CA ALA A 92 -8.41 -5.54 -19.29
C ALA A 92 -8.88 -5.10 -20.67
N GLN A 93 -9.36 -3.87 -20.82
CA GLN A 93 -9.83 -3.30 -22.10
C GLN A 93 -8.71 -2.62 -22.90
N ASN A 94 -7.72 -2.09 -22.24
CA ASN A 94 -6.57 -1.42 -22.84
C ASN A 94 -5.28 -1.94 -22.20
N PRO A 95 -4.58 -2.89 -22.83
CA PRO A 95 -3.31 -3.45 -22.32
C PRO A 95 -2.20 -2.41 -22.13
N ASP A 96 -2.22 -1.30 -22.87
CA ASP A 96 -1.24 -0.21 -22.77
C ASP A 96 -1.53 0.77 -21.62
N TYR A 97 -2.63 0.56 -20.88
CA TYR A 97 -2.96 1.39 -19.73
C TYR A 97 -2.04 1.07 -18.55
N GLU A 98 -1.08 1.95 -18.28
CA GLU A 98 -0.11 1.78 -17.18
C GLU A 98 -0.72 1.87 -15.77
N GLY A 99 -1.92 2.44 -15.65
CA GLY A 99 -2.57 2.68 -14.37
C GLY A 99 -2.05 3.91 -13.64
N THR A 100 -2.67 4.23 -12.51
CA THR A 100 -2.21 5.30 -11.62
C THR A 100 -1.26 4.72 -10.58
N LYS A 101 -0.16 5.45 -10.27
CA LYS A 101 0.70 5.08 -9.15
C LYS A 101 -0.13 5.06 -7.86
N LYS A 102 -0.01 3.98 -7.12
CA LYS A 102 -0.71 3.75 -5.85
C LYS A 102 0.14 4.26 -4.68
N VAL A 103 -0.48 4.44 -3.53
CA VAL A 103 0.20 4.74 -2.27
C VAL A 103 0.48 3.43 -1.54
N LEU A 104 1.70 3.25 -1.04
CA LEU A 104 2.06 2.12 -0.20
C LEU A 104 1.84 2.49 1.28
N GLU A 105 0.89 1.84 1.93
CA GLU A 105 0.75 1.92 3.38
C GLU A 105 1.64 0.88 4.05
N ILE A 106 2.37 1.29 5.08
CA ILE A 106 3.26 0.42 5.85
C ILE A 106 2.84 0.34 7.31
N ASN A 107 2.94 -0.86 7.88
CA ASN A 107 2.76 -1.11 9.31
C ASN A 107 4.09 -0.93 10.03
N THR A 108 4.33 0.24 10.59
CA THR A 108 5.58 0.56 11.31
C THR A 108 5.76 -0.25 12.60
N SER A 109 4.71 -0.93 13.07
CA SER A 109 4.77 -1.84 14.23
C SER A 109 5.20 -3.26 13.85
N HIS A 110 5.16 -3.62 12.55
CA HIS A 110 5.55 -4.93 12.07
C HIS A 110 7.06 -5.16 12.20
N GLU A 111 7.46 -6.36 12.63
CA GLU A 111 8.87 -6.66 12.93
C GLU A 111 9.78 -6.49 11.71
N LEU A 112 9.36 -6.93 10.54
CA LEU A 112 10.09 -6.78 9.29
C LEU A 112 10.37 -5.30 8.97
N ILE A 113 9.40 -4.43 9.18
CA ILE A 113 9.54 -2.98 8.95
C ILE A 113 10.50 -2.34 9.95
N LYS A 114 10.48 -2.77 11.23
CA LYS A 114 11.42 -2.30 12.27
C LYS A 114 12.86 -2.72 12.03
N GLN A 115 13.06 -3.88 11.42
CA GLN A 115 14.39 -4.40 11.14
C GLN A 115 15.01 -3.82 9.85
N LEU A 116 14.20 -3.38 8.90
CA LEU A 116 14.64 -2.87 7.60
C LEU A 116 15.76 -1.81 7.69
N PRO A 117 15.68 -0.78 8.56
CA PRO A 117 16.75 0.22 8.65
C PRO A 117 18.10 -0.31 9.18
N LYS A 118 18.12 -1.52 9.78
CA LYS A 118 19.32 -2.14 10.35
C LYS A 118 20.08 -3.01 9.35
N LYS A 119 19.46 -3.32 8.20
CA LYS A 119 20.04 -4.14 7.14
C LYS A 119 21.02 -3.33 6.28
N SER A 120 21.84 -4.00 5.48
CA SER A 120 22.70 -3.34 4.50
C SER A 120 21.88 -2.59 3.43
N MET A 121 22.48 -1.61 2.76
CA MET A 121 21.78 -0.80 1.75
C MET A 121 21.18 -1.65 0.63
N ASP A 122 21.89 -2.68 0.19
CA ASP A 122 21.43 -3.58 -0.88
C ASP A 122 20.18 -4.37 -0.43
N VAL A 123 20.19 -4.86 0.82
CA VAL A 123 19.03 -5.55 1.41
C VAL A 123 17.87 -4.58 1.63
N GLN A 124 18.12 -3.37 2.11
CA GLN A 124 17.08 -2.35 2.27
C GLN A 124 16.37 -2.06 0.96
N LYS A 125 17.13 -1.88 -0.13
CA LYS A 125 16.60 -1.64 -1.47
C LYS A 125 15.81 -2.84 -1.99
N ALA A 126 16.37 -4.05 -1.89
CA ALA A 126 15.71 -5.27 -2.31
C ALA A 126 14.42 -5.52 -1.52
N LEU A 127 14.46 -5.41 -0.19
CA LEU A 127 13.31 -5.63 0.68
C LEU A 127 12.20 -4.59 0.44
N SER A 128 12.54 -3.32 0.20
CA SER A 128 11.55 -2.29 -0.13
C SER A 128 10.78 -2.63 -1.41
N ARG A 129 11.46 -3.14 -2.44
CA ARG A 129 10.82 -3.59 -3.68
C ARG A 129 10.01 -4.87 -3.47
N VAL A 130 10.54 -5.84 -2.73
CA VAL A 130 9.82 -7.07 -2.39
C VAL A 130 8.51 -6.76 -1.66
N LEU A 131 8.52 -5.84 -0.70
CA LEU A 131 7.31 -5.41 0.01
C LEU A 131 6.28 -4.76 -0.93
N PHE A 132 6.73 -3.93 -1.86
CA PHE A 132 5.85 -3.33 -2.87
C PHE A 132 5.23 -4.39 -3.79
N GLU A 133 6.03 -5.30 -4.33
CA GLU A 133 5.53 -6.37 -5.21
C GLU A 133 4.65 -7.37 -4.46
N GLN A 134 4.95 -7.65 -3.18
CA GLN A 134 4.06 -8.43 -2.31
C GLN A 134 2.68 -7.79 -2.19
N ALA A 135 2.62 -6.49 -1.97
CA ALA A 135 1.35 -5.77 -1.90
C ALA A 135 0.58 -5.83 -3.23
N ARG A 136 1.26 -5.76 -4.38
CA ARG A 136 0.66 -5.95 -5.71
C ARG A 136 0.09 -7.36 -5.90
N ILE A 137 0.83 -8.38 -5.49
CA ILE A 137 0.37 -9.78 -5.58
C ILE A 137 -0.88 -9.99 -4.74
N LEU A 138 -0.94 -9.41 -3.53
CA LEU A 138 -2.12 -9.47 -2.67
C LEU A 138 -3.34 -8.77 -3.28
N ASP A 139 -3.12 -7.73 -4.10
CA ASP A 139 -4.17 -7.08 -4.90
C ASP A 139 -4.57 -7.89 -6.15
N GLY A 140 -3.94 -9.03 -6.40
CA GLY A 140 -4.18 -9.89 -7.56
C GLY A 140 -3.46 -9.45 -8.83
N GLU A 141 -2.44 -8.60 -8.72
CA GLU A 141 -1.58 -8.21 -9.82
C GLU A 141 -0.33 -9.11 -9.91
N MET A 142 0.24 -9.23 -11.09
CA MET A 142 1.55 -9.85 -11.27
C MET A 142 2.66 -8.86 -10.88
N PRO A 143 3.84 -9.33 -10.47
CA PRO A 143 5.00 -8.46 -10.30
C PRO A 143 5.28 -7.65 -11.56
N SER A 144 5.68 -6.39 -11.39
CA SER A 144 6.02 -5.50 -12.51
C SER A 144 7.19 -6.02 -13.32
N ASP A 145 8.17 -6.58 -12.63
CA ASP A 145 9.33 -7.29 -13.18
C ASP A 145 9.57 -8.56 -12.36
N ALA A 146 9.12 -9.70 -12.88
CA ALA A 146 9.21 -10.99 -12.21
C ALA A 146 10.67 -11.46 -12.01
N GLN A 147 11.58 -11.11 -12.95
CA GLN A 147 12.99 -11.46 -12.83
C GLN A 147 13.61 -10.65 -11.68
N LYS A 148 13.39 -9.36 -11.66
CA LYS A 148 13.91 -8.47 -10.63
C LYS A 148 13.35 -8.83 -9.24
N PHE A 149 12.07 -9.14 -9.16
CA PHE A 149 11.45 -9.62 -7.94
C PHE A 149 12.13 -10.90 -7.41
N SER A 150 12.43 -11.85 -8.28
CA SER A 150 13.15 -13.08 -7.91
C SER A 150 14.57 -12.80 -7.41
N GLU A 151 15.31 -11.91 -8.09
CA GLU A 151 16.65 -11.49 -7.66
C GLU A 151 16.64 -10.81 -6.29
N ASP A 152 15.67 -9.94 -6.04
CA ASP A 152 15.50 -9.24 -4.78
C ASP A 152 15.14 -10.21 -3.64
N LEU A 153 14.28 -11.21 -3.89
CA LEU A 153 13.99 -12.28 -2.93
C LEU A 153 15.25 -13.07 -2.54
N ILE A 154 16.09 -13.41 -3.53
CA ILE A 154 17.37 -14.10 -3.26
C ILE A 154 18.28 -13.21 -2.42
N THR A 155 18.39 -11.92 -2.77
CA THR A 155 19.21 -10.96 -2.03
C THR A 155 18.79 -10.86 -0.57
N VAL A 156 17.49 -10.77 -0.31
CA VAL A 156 16.94 -10.72 1.05
C VAL A 156 17.20 -12.03 1.80
N SER A 157 17.02 -13.18 1.14
CA SER A 157 17.16 -14.50 1.79
C SER A 157 18.58 -14.89 2.14
N LEU A 158 19.59 -14.39 1.40
CA LEU A 158 20.99 -14.72 1.62
C LEU A 158 21.70 -13.80 2.65
N ASN A 159 21.09 -12.65 2.98
CA ASN A 159 21.70 -11.64 3.84
C ASN A 159 20.88 -11.36 5.11
N ASP A 160 20.26 -12.40 5.60
CA ASP A 160 19.47 -12.36 6.85
C ASP A 160 20.36 -12.31 8.11
#